data_07caeb1da2addccd5b69703d1238ad76
#
_entry.id   07caeb1da2addccd5b69703d1238ad76
#
_cell.length_a   1.000
_cell.length_b   1.000
_cell.length_c   1.000
_cell.angle_alpha   90.00
_cell.angle_beta   90.00
_cell.angle_gamma   90.00
#
_symmetry.space_group_name_H-M   'P 1'
#
loop_
_entity.id
_entity.type
_entity.pdbx_description
1 polymer ?
#
loop_
_entity_poly.entity_id
_entity_poly.type
_entity_poly.pdbx_seq_one_letter_code
_entity_poly.pdbx_strand_id
1 'polypeptide(L)'
;QSNSEAKQEAKAMMVSFWDGKERAALRIDLWTKEMMVDEMADFYYQTMMTMADTFARATHQQELVGEMKTFAKNFYTKFKKSQEQQ
;
A
#
# COMPACT_ATOMS: atom_id res chain seq x y z
N GLN A 1 0.59 16.15 -24.25
CA GLN A 1 0.46 15.62 -24.26
C GLN A 1 0.03 14.53 -24.65
N SER A 2 0.11 14.01 -25.06
CA SER A 2 -0.36 13.08 -25.59
C SER A 2 -0.73 11.96 -24.91
N ASN A 3 -0.84 11.83 -23.83
CA ASN A 3 -1.11 10.75 -23.14
C ASN A 3 -2.46 10.53 -22.86
N SER A 4 -3.37 11.08 -23.54
CA SER A 4 -4.75 10.98 -23.21
C SER A 4 -5.29 9.59 -23.39
N GLU A 5 -4.64 8.76 -24.20
CA GLU A 5 -5.19 7.44 -24.33
C GLU A 5 -4.74 6.51 -23.23
N ALA A 6 -3.90 6.94 -22.34
CA ALA A 6 -3.46 6.11 -21.24
C ALA A 6 -4.13 6.51 -19.94
N LYS A 7 -5.42 6.78 -19.98
CA LYS A 7 -6.14 7.17 -18.78
C LYS A 7 -6.29 5.99 -17.83
N GLN A 8 -6.17 6.28 -16.55
CA GLN A 8 -6.39 5.28 -15.53
C GLN A 8 -7.43 5.80 -14.56
N GLU A 9 -8.29 4.93 -14.10
CA GLU A 9 -9.34 5.31 -13.17
C GLU A 9 -8.92 4.89 -11.77
N ALA A 10 -8.68 5.85 -10.92
CA ALA A 10 -8.31 5.55 -9.55
C ALA A 10 -9.57 5.38 -8.71
N LYS A 11 -9.64 4.29 -7.96
CA LYS A 11 -10.76 4.05 -7.07
C LYS A 11 -10.39 4.40 -5.63
N ALA A 12 -9.12 4.57 -5.35
CA ALA A 12 -8.66 4.87 -3.99
C ALA A 12 -7.32 5.58 -4.06
N MET A 13 -6.94 6.27 -3.00
CA MET A 13 -5.62 6.89 -2.93
C MET A 13 -5.17 6.95 -1.49
N MET A 14 -3.88 6.92 -1.28
CA MET A 14 -3.26 7.12 0.01
C MET A 14 -2.22 8.19 -0.16
N VAL A 15 -2.20 9.17 0.73
CA VAL A 15 -1.18 10.21 0.72
C VAL A 15 -0.65 10.35 2.14
N SER A 16 0.67 10.37 2.28
CA SER A 16 1.30 10.56 3.58
C SER A 16 2.27 11.70 3.50
N PHE A 17 2.32 12.50 4.57
CA PHE A 17 3.24 13.60 4.67
C PHE A 17 4.03 13.45 5.96
N TRP A 18 5.28 13.84 5.95
CA TRP A 18 6.08 13.84 7.15
C TRP A 18 6.28 15.27 7.61
N ASP A 19 5.77 15.59 8.80
CA ASP A 19 5.98 16.91 9.37
C ASP A 19 7.32 16.86 10.09
N GLY A 20 8.33 17.49 9.51
CA GLY A 20 9.67 17.42 10.04
C GLY A 20 9.86 18.14 11.36
N LYS A 21 8.98 19.08 11.68
CA LYS A 21 9.10 19.83 12.93
C LYS A 21 8.47 19.04 14.07
N GLU A 22 7.24 18.55 13.86
CA GLU A 22 6.55 17.79 14.90
C GLU A 22 6.95 16.32 14.90
N ARG A 23 7.68 15.87 13.89
CA ARG A 23 8.10 14.48 13.73
C ARG A 23 6.88 13.56 13.79
N ALA A 24 5.93 13.86 12.95
CA ALA A 24 4.68 13.12 12.90
C ALA A 24 4.27 12.89 11.46
N ALA A 25 3.66 11.74 11.22
CA ALA A 25 3.13 11.43 9.90
C ALA A 25 1.66 11.83 9.85
N LEU A 26 1.26 12.44 8.74
CA LEU A 26 -0.12 12.80 8.51
C LEU A 26 -0.56 12.03 7.26
N ARG A 27 -1.75 11.47 7.29
CA ARG A 27 -2.23 10.67 6.18
C ARG A 27 -3.62 11.05 5.76
N ILE A 28 -3.87 10.92 4.47
CA ILE A 28 -5.22 11.04 3.92
C ILE A 28 -5.46 9.78 3.12
N ASP A 29 -6.54 9.07 3.42
CA ASP A 29 -6.91 7.87 2.69
C ASP A 29 -8.33 8.09 2.18
N LEU A 30 -8.53 7.96 0.88
CA LEU A 30 -9.83 8.15 0.26
C LEU A 30 -10.13 6.98 -0.65
N TRP A 31 -11.41 6.62 -0.77
CA TRP A 31 -11.81 5.58 -1.71
C TRP A 31 -13.24 5.85 -2.17
N THR A 32 -13.55 5.32 -3.35
CA THR A 32 -14.88 5.51 -3.93
C THR A 32 -15.79 4.37 -3.49
N LYS A 33 -17.07 4.53 -3.77
CA LYS A 33 -18.05 3.50 -3.42
C LYS A 33 -17.82 2.21 -4.18
N GLU A 34 -17.15 2.28 -5.32
CA GLU A 34 -16.91 1.08 -6.11
C GLU A 34 -15.74 0.25 -5.59
N MET A 35 -14.98 0.75 -4.63
CA MET A 35 -13.83 0.01 -4.13
C MET A 35 -14.30 -1.18 -3.30
N MET A 36 -13.97 -2.37 -3.74
CA MET A 36 -14.40 -3.58 -3.05
C MET A 36 -13.39 -3.96 -1.97
N VAL A 37 -13.82 -4.78 -1.02
CA VAL A 37 -12.95 -5.17 0.10
C VAL A 37 -11.72 -5.93 -0.37
N ASP A 38 -11.89 -6.82 -1.35
CA ASP A 38 -10.74 -7.57 -1.86
C ASP A 38 -9.78 -6.64 -2.60
N GLU A 39 -10.31 -5.62 -3.28
CA GLU A 39 -9.44 -4.63 -3.91
C GLU A 39 -8.67 -3.84 -2.86
N MET A 40 -9.31 -3.56 -1.72
CA MET A 40 -8.66 -2.81 -0.65
C MET A 40 -7.48 -3.63 -0.09
N ALA A 41 -7.65 -4.94 0.04
CA ALA A 41 -6.57 -5.80 0.51
C ALA A 41 -5.42 -5.84 -0.50
N ASP A 42 -5.74 -5.91 -1.80
CA ASP A 42 -4.72 -5.87 -2.85
C ASP A 42 -3.97 -4.55 -2.82
N PHE A 43 -4.70 -3.45 -2.66
CA PHE A 43 -4.10 -2.12 -2.62
C PHE A 43 -3.13 -2.02 -1.44
N TYR A 44 -3.55 -2.47 -0.27
CA TYR A 44 -2.68 -2.42 0.91
C TYR A 44 -1.48 -3.34 0.76
N TYR A 45 -1.70 -4.55 0.23
CA TYR A 45 -0.58 -5.48 0.05
C TYR A 45 0.47 -4.89 -0.90
N GLN A 46 0.03 -4.39 -2.04
CA GLN A 46 0.97 -3.86 -3.02
C GLN A 46 1.66 -2.61 -2.49
N THR A 47 0.92 -1.79 -1.74
CA THR A 47 1.50 -0.59 -1.16
C THR A 47 2.57 -0.94 -0.14
N MET A 48 2.29 -1.94 0.73
CA MET A 48 3.29 -2.35 1.71
C MET A 48 4.55 -2.89 1.04
N MET A 49 4.39 -3.66 -0.05
CA MET A 49 5.53 -4.21 -0.75
C MET A 49 6.38 -3.12 -1.38
N THR A 50 5.75 -2.13 -2.02
CA THR A 50 6.50 -1.07 -2.65
C THR A 50 7.07 -0.10 -1.63
N MET A 51 6.38 0.10 -0.49
CA MET A 51 6.94 0.89 0.61
C MET A 51 8.19 0.24 1.14
N ALA A 52 8.19 -1.09 1.23
CA ALA A 52 9.38 -1.81 1.68
C ALA A 52 10.55 -1.59 0.72
N ASP A 53 10.27 -1.59 -0.59
CA ASP A 53 11.32 -1.33 -1.58
C ASP A 53 11.89 0.07 -1.43
N THR A 54 11.04 1.05 -1.18
CA THR A 54 11.50 2.42 -1.00
C THR A 54 12.35 2.54 0.27
N PHE A 55 11.89 1.89 1.34
CA PHE A 55 12.63 1.92 2.60
C PHE A 55 14.01 1.27 2.42
N ALA A 56 14.09 0.20 1.63
CA ALA A 56 15.35 -0.45 1.35
C ALA A 56 16.32 0.49 0.65
N ARG A 57 15.81 1.24 -0.35
CA ARG A 57 16.68 2.17 -1.08
C ARG A 57 17.14 3.31 -0.18
N ALA A 58 16.31 3.74 0.72
CA ALA A 58 16.63 4.89 1.57
C ALA A 58 17.54 4.53 2.74
N THR A 59 17.42 3.32 3.27
CA THR A 59 18.12 2.99 4.51
C THR A 59 19.09 1.84 4.42
N HIS A 60 18.98 1.02 3.37
CA HIS A 60 19.82 -0.18 3.19
C HIS A 60 19.65 -1.17 4.35
N GLN A 61 18.48 -1.19 4.98
CA GLN A 61 18.23 -2.09 6.11
C GLN A 61 17.54 -3.35 5.58
N GLN A 62 18.33 -4.24 5.00
CA GLN A 62 17.77 -5.41 4.30
C GLN A 62 16.99 -6.34 5.21
N GLU A 63 17.44 -6.51 6.43
CA GLU A 63 16.73 -7.42 7.32
C GLU A 63 15.36 -6.89 7.71
N LEU A 64 15.28 -5.60 8.00
CA LEU A 64 14.00 -4.97 8.33
C LEU A 64 13.05 -5.01 7.14
N VAL A 65 13.58 -4.80 5.94
CA VAL A 65 12.77 -4.84 4.73
C VAL A 65 12.23 -6.26 4.52
N GLY A 66 13.05 -7.27 4.81
CA GLY A 66 12.59 -8.65 4.74
C GLY A 66 11.40 -8.89 5.67
N GLU A 67 11.46 -8.32 6.87
CA GLU A 67 10.36 -8.47 7.83
C GLU A 67 9.10 -7.75 7.33
N MET A 68 9.24 -6.57 6.73
CA MET A 68 8.11 -5.87 6.18
C MET A 68 7.43 -6.71 5.10
N LYS A 69 8.22 -7.28 4.20
CA LYS A 69 7.66 -8.06 3.11
C LYS A 69 7.03 -9.36 3.60
N THR A 70 7.64 -9.98 4.61
CA THR A 70 7.05 -11.19 5.20
C THR A 70 5.70 -10.87 5.82
N PHE A 71 5.61 -9.74 6.52
CA PHE A 71 4.33 -9.34 7.10
C PHE A 71 3.28 -9.11 6.01
N ALA A 72 3.67 -8.42 4.95
CA ALA A 72 2.72 -8.13 3.87
C ALA A 72 2.21 -9.41 3.22
N LYS A 73 3.08 -10.39 3.01
CA LYS A 73 2.68 -11.66 2.42
C LYS A 73 1.76 -12.43 3.35
N ASN A 74 2.06 -12.45 4.65
CA ASN A 74 1.20 -13.13 5.60
C ASN A 74 -0.15 -12.46 5.72
N PHE A 75 -0.16 -11.14 5.70
CA PHE A 75 -1.39 -10.36 5.71
C PHE A 75 -2.28 -10.77 4.53
N TYR A 76 -1.69 -10.82 3.35
CA TYR A 76 -2.44 -11.13 2.14
C TYR A 76 -2.95 -12.57 2.16
N THR A 77 -2.11 -13.50 2.59
CA THR A 77 -2.51 -14.90 2.67
C THR A 77 -3.67 -15.09 3.64
N LYS A 78 -3.60 -14.42 4.80
CA LYS A 78 -4.67 -14.53 5.78
C LYS A 78 -5.97 -13.93 5.27
N PHE A 79 -5.86 -12.82 4.54
CA PHE A 79 -7.06 -12.21 3.99
C PHE A 79 -7.71 -13.16 2.98
N LYS A 80 -6.91 -13.75 2.08
CA LYS A 80 -7.47 -14.67 1.08
C LYS A 80 -8.15 -15.85 1.75
N LYS A 81 -7.57 -16.38 2.81
CA LYS A 81 -8.20 -17.50 3.50
C LYS A 81 -9.52 -17.08 4.13
N SER A 82 -9.58 -15.89 4.69
CA SER A 82 -10.83 -15.45 5.30
C SER A 82 -11.93 -15.30 4.27
N GLN A 83 -11.57 -14.90 3.04
CA GLN A 83 -12.56 -14.79 1.98
C GLN A 83 -13.07 -16.16 1.54
N GLU A 84 -12.19 -17.15 1.54
CA GLU A 84 -12.60 -18.49 1.15
C GLU A 84 -13.55 -19.12 2.14
N GLN A 85 -13.55 -18.68 3.39
CA GLN A 85 -14.40 -19.27 4.38
C GLN A 85 -15.77 -18.64 4.43
N GLN A 86 -16.04 -17.69 3.57
CA GLN A 86 -17.35 -17.07 3.49
C GLN A 86 -18.15 -17.62 2.29
#